data_a86f5df901779c7a85f3bf96271e750f
#
_entry.id   a86f5df901779c7a85f3bf96271e750f
#
_cell.length_a   1.000
_cell.length_b   1.000
_cell.length_c   1.000
_cell.angle_alpha   90.00
_cell.angle_beta   90.00
_cell.angle_gamma   90.00
#
_symmetry.space_group_name_H-M   'P 1'
#
loop_
_entity.id
_entity.type
_entity.pdbx_description
1 polymer ?
#
loop_
_entity_poly.entity_id
_entity_poly.type
_entity_poly.pdbx_seq_one_letter_code
_entity_poly.pdbx_strand_id
1 'polypeptide(L)'
;MDVIKIKEYSAFRVGERNRDDDGRYATLTKKTFNALEQFILNCKNDKNEAIEVMNISARRGIGKIITAKNYVGVITMADGTTIEILPKIYSVGHQDEEEQSKKILIQMLRTLYNMPSITLQSTNLDIEKMSLLEIFIRMFIDEVLKITRSGLKSSYETLEENAAFFKGKLKFAEHIRKNFIHRERNYISYDAFTVNRPENKVLKTALQFLYLHTRSSKNKTDIKNILAVFEDVDVSVDYKTDLAKIVPDRNTKGYSTALEWAKVFLSGKSFTSFSGSETALALLFPMDKLFECYIASLVKKEMAASNYKVSTQHTGYYLFDEPKKTFRIRPDIVISNFRDNTDTFVFDTKWKILDKGKNNYNISQGDMYQMYVYQKKYTAKSVTLLYPLSDSVSNDEQIQYKTEENVVVNVKFIDLLKAKDEVNRILREVFGV
;
A
#
# COMPACT_ATOMS: atom_id res chain seq x y z
N MET A 1 15.18 17.27 13.81
CA MET A 1 14.90 15.82 13.79
C MET A 1 15.37 15.28 12.47
N ASP A 2 16.01 14.14 12.52
CA ASP A 2 16.80 13.68 11.39
C ASP A 2 16.03 12.65 10.60
N VAL A 3 15.95 12.87 9.29
CA VAL A 3 15.45 11.89 8.32
C VAL A 3 16.66 11.11 7.83
N ILE A 4 16.66 9.81 8.09
CA ILE A 4 17.70 8.89 7.62
C ILE A 4 17.11 8.11 6.45
N LYS A 5 17.75 8.22 5.29
CA LYS A 5 17.28 7.60 4.05
C LYS A 5 18.18 6.44 3.68
N ILE A 6 17.58 5.31 3.36
CA ILE A 6 18.25 4.12 2.82
C ILE A 6 17.47 3.55 1.65
N LYS A 7 18.13 2.73 0.84
CA LYS A 7 17.47 1.90 -0.18
C LYS A 7 17.14 0.50 0.39
N GLU A 8 16.20 -0.19 -0.22
CA GLU A 8 16.00 -1.63 0.03
C GLU A 8 17.32 -2.39 -0.01
N TYR A 9 17.43 -3.40 0.84
CA TYR A 9 18.63 -4.24 1.01
C TYR A 9 19.88 -3.52 1.52
N SER A 10 19.80 -2.22 1.83
CA SER A 10 20.82 -1.52 2.59
C SER A 10 20.70 -1.84 4.08
N ALA A 11 21.76 -1.62 4.84
CA ALA A 11 21.80 -1.99 6.24
C ALA A 11 22.12 -0.79 7.16
N PHE A 12 21.66 -0.89 8.40
CA PHE A 12 22.02 0.00 9.50
C PHE A 12 23.07 -0.63 10.38
N ARG A 13 23.95 0.19 10.91
CA ARG A 13 24.88 -0.15 12.02
C ARG A 13 24.82 0.87 13.12
N VAL A 14 25.33 0.51 14.29
CA VAL A 14 25.54 1.47 15.39
C VAL A 14 26.79 2.29 15.09
N GLY A 15 26.71 3.61 15.21
CA GLY A 15 27.85 4.52 15.04
C GLY A 15 27.45 5.98 15.18
N GLU A 16 28.44 6.86 15.20
CA GLU A 16 28.23 8.30 15.03
C GLU A 16 27.90 8.59 13.58
N ARG A 17 27.13 9.66 13.34
CA ARG A 17 26.52 10.00 12.05
C ARG A 17 27.56 10.32 10.97
N ASN A 18 28.05 9.30 10.28
CA ASN A 18 28.71 9.49 8.99
C ASN A 18 28.23 8.36 8.06
N ARG A 19 27.91 8.68 6.81
CA ARG A 19 27.76 7.65 5.78
C ARG A 19 29.14 7.05 5.55
N ASP A 20 29.22 5.71 5.54
CA ASP A 20 30.41 5.07 5.02
C ASP A 20 30.61 5.48 3.56
N ASP A 21 31.86 5.61 3.13
CA ASP A 21 32.26 5.96 1.77
C ASP A 21 31.65 5.02 0.69
N ASP A 22 31.27 3.79 1.08
CA ASP A 22 30.62 2.81 0.19
C ASP A 22 29.10 2.90 0.07
N GLY A 23 28.43 3.76 0.82
CA GLY A 23 26.96 3.90 0.81
C GLY A 23 26.15 2.67 1.24
N ARG A 24 26.81 1.59 1.72
CA ARG A 24 26.18 0.31 2.10
C ARG A 24 25.53 0.32 3.47
N TYR A 25 26.02 1.18 4.38
CA TYR A 25 25.55 1.26 5.76
C TYR A 25 25.12 2.68 6.08
N ALA A 26 23.95 2.80 6.68
CA ALA A 26 23.54 4.01 7.38
C ALA A 26 23.83 3.85 8.88
N THR A 27 24.30 4.90 9.54
CA THR A 27 24.61 4.87 10.98
C THR A 27 23.43 5.36 11.80
N LEU A 28 23.10 4.62 12.85
CA LEU A 28 22.11 4.98 13.87
C LEU A 28 22.79 5.15 15.22
N THR A 29 22.26 6.06 16.04
CA THR A 29 22.67 6.09 17.45
C THR A 29 22.32 4.75 18.11
N LYS A 30 23.06 4.37 19.15
CA LYS A 30 22.80 3.11 19.88
C LYS A 30 21.35 3.04 20.38
N LYS A 31 20.78 4.19 20.82
CA LYS A 31 19.40 4.27 21.31
C LYS A 31 18.41 3.97 20.18
N THR A 32 18.51 4.65 19.05
CA THR A 32 17.64 4.47 17.88
C THR A 32 17.78 3.08 17.28
N PHE A 33 19.01 2.52 17.23
CA PHE A 33 19.26 1.17 16.77
C PHE A 33 18.58 0.11 17.64
N ASN A 34 18.70 0.22 18.96
CA ASN A 34 18.04 -0.70 19.89
C ASN A 34 16.51 -0.59 19.79
N ALA A 35 15.97 0.61 19.66
CA ALA A 35 14.54 0.82 19.46
C ALA A 35 14.05 0.17 18.16
N LEU A 36 14.80 0.30 17.05
CA LEU A 36 14.51 -0.35 15.78
C LEU A 36 14.63 -1.89 15.91
N GLU A 37 15.62 -2.40 16.61
CA GLU A 37 15.78 -3.84 16.89
C GLU A 37 14.55 -4.38 17.65
N GLN A 38 14.10 -3.70 18.71
CA GLN A 38 12.90 -4.10 19.46
C GLN A 38 11.64 -4.05 18.59
N PHE A 39 11.49 -3.04 17.75
CA PHE A 39 10.39 -2.98 16.79
C PHE A 39 10.37 -4.23 15.90
N ILE A 40 11.50 -4.63 15.33
CA ILE A 40 11.61 -5.82 14.46
C ILE A 40 11.31 -7.11 15.22
N LEU A 41 11.80 -7.24 16.45
CA LEU A 41 11.54 -8.42 17.27
C LEU A 41 10.06 -8.54 17.65
N ASN A 42 9.42 -7.43 17.98
CA ASN A 42 7.98 -7.38 18.25
C ASN A 42 7.16 -7.77 17.00
N CYS A 43 7.62 -7.34 15.82
CA CYS A 43 7.03 -7.77 14.55
C CYS A 43 7.05 -9.27 14.33
N LYS A 44 8.10 -9.96 14.76
CA LYS A 44 8.25 -11.42 14.60
C LYS A 44 7.38 -12.24 15.56
N ASN A 45 6.99 -11.67 16.69
CA ASN A 45 6.22 -12.35 17.73
C ASN A 45 4.70 -12.35 17.48
N ASP A 46 4.20 -11.48 16.62
CA ASP A 46 2.79 -11.48 16.20
C ASP A 46 2.51 -12.66 15.26
N LYS A 47 1.81 -13.67 15.75
CA LYS A 47 1.54 -14.98 15.12
C LYS A 47 0.80 -14.96 13.78
N ASN A 48 0.40 -13.81 13.27
CA ASN A 48 -0.39 -13.66 12.05
C ASN A 48 0.45 -13.17 10.86
N GLU A 49 1.37 -13.95 10.38
CA GLU A 49 2.34 -13.69 9.31
C GLU A 49 3.61 -13.02 9.82
N ALA A 50 4.66 -13.83 10.00
CA ALA A 50 6.02 -13.37 10.25
C ALA A 50 6.57 -12.64 9.00
N ILE A 51 6.10 -11.43 8.75
CA ILE A 51 6.59 -10.60 7.66
C ILE A 51 7.92 -10.03 8.11
N GLU A 52 8.98 -10.56 7.56
CA GLU A 52 10.32 -10.07 7.80
C GLU A 52 10.54 -8.76 7.04
N VAL A 53 10.11 -7.66 7.63
CA VAL A 53 10.35 -6.30 7.10
C VAL A 53 11.83 -5.99 7.04
N MET A 54 12.58 -6.44 8.04
CA MET A 54 14.03 -6.29 8.17
C MET A 54 14.64 -7.53 8.79
N ASN A 55 15.93 -7.76 8.52
CA ASN A 55 16.70 -8.85 9.07
C ASN A 55 17.78 -8.32 10.03
N ILE A 56 17.90 -8.96 11.20
CA ILE A 56 18.96 -8.70 12.17
C ILE A 56 20.02 -9.77 11.97
N SER A 57 21.25 -9.35 11.75
CA SER A 57 22.41 -10.25 11.61
C SER A 57 23.64 -9.65 12.28
N ALA A 58 24.71 -10.43 12.43
CA ALA A 58 25.98 -9.96 12.94
C ALA A 58 27.06 -10.15 11.88
N ARG A 59 27.91 -9.15 11.67
CA ARG A 59 29.10 -9.22 10.80
C ARG A 59 30.35 -9.05 11.60
N ARG A 60 31.33 -9.90 11.30
CA ARG A 60 32.67 -9.83 11.93
C ARG A 60 33.29 -8.45 11.66
N GLY A 61 33.76 -7.78 12.70
CA GLY A 61 34.38 -6.45 12.64
C GLY A 61 33.40 -5.25 12.65
N ILE A 62 32.09 -5.48 12.40
CA ILE A 62 31.08 -4.41 12.36
C ILE A 62 30.09 -4.53 13.54
N GLY A 63 29.85 -5.75 14.01
CA GLY A 63 28.86 -6.03 15.05
C GLY A 63 27.48 -6.33 14.49
N LYS A 64 26.43 -6.00 15.26
CA LYS A 64 25.05 -6.16 14.83
C LYS A 64 24.70 -5.17 13.70
N ILE A 65 24.00 -5.67 12.70
CA ILE A 65 23.44 -4.89 11.59
C ILE A 65 21.95 -5.22 11.40
N ILE A 66 21.20 -4.23 10.95
CA ILE A 66 19.79 -4.38 10.58
C ILE A 66 19.68 -4.09 9.08
N THR A 67 19.27 -5.08 8.30
CA THR A 67 19.16 -4.97 6.83
C THR A 67 17.69 -4.83 6.43
N ALA A 68 17.34 -3.79 5.68
CA ALA A 68 16.02 -3.66 5.08
C ALA A 68 15.81 -4.76 4.05
N LYS A 69 14.59 -5.31 3.97
CA LYS A 69 14.21 -6.27 2.93
C LYS A 69 13.45 -5.57 1.80
N ASN A 70 12.57 -6.27 1.12
CA ASN A 70 11.77 -5.77 -0.01
C ASN A 70 10.58 -4.87 0.42
N TYR A 71 10.75 -4.11 1.49
CA TYR A 71 9.76 -3.15 1.99
C TYR A 71 10.27 -1.73 1.85
N VAL A 72 9.40 -0.85 1.42
CA VAL A 72 9.64 0.59 1.27
C VAL A 72 8.63 1.39 2.08
N GLY A 73 8.99 2.61 2.42
CA GLY A 73 8.12 3.48 3.19
C GLY A 73 8.83 4.24 4.29
N VAL A 74 8.16 4.43 5.41
CA VAL A 74 8.66 5.27 6.51
C VAL A 74 8.42 4.62 7.86
N ILE A 75 9.40 4.74 8.74
CA ILE A 75 9.31 4.40 10.17
C ILE A 75 9.68 5.64 10.96
N THR A 76 8.77 6.10 11.81
CA THR A 76 9.05 7.18 12.77
C THR A 76 9.18 6.57 14.16
N MET A 77 10.34 6.75 14.79
CA MET A 77 10.64 6.27 16.12
C MET A 77 10.06 7.20 17.19
N ALA A 78 9.91 6.72 18.41
CA ALA A 78 9.39 7.50 19.54
C ALA A 78 10.27 8.73 19.87
N ASP A 79 11.58 8.68 19.58
CA ASP A 79 12.50 9.81 19.72
C ASP A 79 12.36 10.86 18.61
N GLY A 80 11.45 10.60 17.66
CA GLY A 80 11.17 11.45 16.50
C GLY A 80 12.14 11.26 15.32
N THR A 81 13.10 10.35 15.38
CA THR A 81 13.93 9.97 14.23
C THR A 81 13.05 9.30 13.19
N THR A 82 13.16 9.75 11.95
CA THR A 82 12.40 9.20 10.82
C THR A 82 13.34 8.45 9.89
N ILE A 83 13.00 7.21 9.59
CA ILE A 83 13.73 6.34 8.65
C ILE A 83 12.87 6.21 7.39
N GLU A 84 13.40 6.64 6.25
CA GLU A 84 12.79 6.45 4.93
C GLU A 84 13.51 5.33 4.19
N ILE A 85 12.77 4.31 3.76
CA ILE A 85 13.27 3.20 2.95
C ILE A 85 12.74 3.40 1.54
N LEU A 86 13.64 3.60 0.58
CA LEU A 86 13.32 3.87 -0.82
C LEU A 86 13.52 2.62 -1.68
N PRO A 87 12.81 2.52 -2.82
CA PRO A 87 13.05 1.47 -3.79
C PRO A 87 14.51 1.45 -4.26
N LYS A 88 15.02 0.25 -4.55
CA LYS A 88 16.38 0.04 -5.09
C LYS A 88 16.50 0.26 -6.60
N ILE A 89 15.62 1.02 -7.19
CA ILE A 89 15.61 1.27 -8.63
C ILE A 89 16.81 2.12 -8.98
N TYR A 90 17.57 1.65 -9.94
CA TYR A 90 18.58 2.45 -10.59
C TYR A 90 17.93 3.07 -11.83
N SER A 91 17.91 4.38 -11.90
CA SER A 91 17.53 5.07 -13.13
C SER A 91 18.77 5.25 -13.97
N VAL A 92 18.78 4.67 -15.15
CA VAL A 92 19.89 4.78 -16.10
C VAL A 92 20.17 6.26 -16.37
N GLY A 93 21.31 6.76 -15.88
CA GLY A 93 21.88 8.05 -16.28
C GLY A 93 21.32 9.33 -15.67
N HIS A 94 20.59 9.30 -14.54
CA HIS A 94 20.02 10.50 -13.93
C HIS A 94 20.72 10.92 -12.63
N GLN A 95 20.94 12.24 -12.48
CA GLN A 95 21.64 12.83 -11.32
C GLN A 95 20.84 12.80 -10.01
N ASP A 96 19.49 12.61 -10.06
CA ASP A 96 18.58 12.66 -8.91
C ASP A 96 17.86 11.32 -8.64
N GLU A 97 18.62 10.25 -8.43
CA GLU A 97 18.08 8.90 -8.17
C GLU A 97 17.06 8.84 -7.03
N GLU A 98 17.26 9.63 -5.96
CA GLU A 98 16.38 9.62 -4.79
C GLU A 98 15.01 10.20 -5.13
N GLU A 99 14.97 11.30 -5.83
CA GLU A 99 13.75 12.00 -6.22
C GLU A 99 12.91 11.13 -7.18
N GLN A 100 13.59 10.51 -8.14
CA GLN A 100 12.93 9.61 -9.09
C GLN A 100 12.39 8.36 -8.40
N SER A 101 13.14 7.76 -7.47
CA SER A 101 12.67 6.63 -6.66
C SER A 101 11.42 6.99 -5.85
N LYS A 102 11.36 8.20 -5.29
CA LYS A 102 10.15 8.70 -4.61
C LYS A 102 8.97 8.88 -5.57
N LYS A 103 9.20 9.48 -6.74
CA LYS A 103 8.15 9.64 -7.77
C LYS A 103 7.54 8.30 -8.17
N ILE A 104 8.37 7.32 -8.46
CA ILE A 104 7.95 5.96 -8.83
C ILE A 104 7.16 5.31 -7.68
N LEU A 105 7.66 5.39 -6.46
CA LEU A 105 6.95 4.86 -5.29
C LEU A 105 5.56 5.46 -5.12
N ILE A 106 5.43 6.78 -5.22
CA ILE A 106 4.15 7.49 -5.12
C ILE A 106 3.21 7.05 -6.26
N GLN A 107 3.73 6.88 -7.47
CA GLN A 107 2.94 6.45 -8.62
C GLN A 107 2.41 5.02 -8.45
N MET A 108 3.23 4.10 -7.92
CA MET A 108 2.83 2.74 -7.58
C MET A 108 1.78 2.70 -6.46
N LEU A 109 1.98 3.47 -5.38
CA LEU A 109 1.04 3.54 -4.26
C LEU A 109 -0.33 4.05 -4.67
N ARG A 110 -0.40 5.03 -5.57
CA ARG A 110 -1.68 5.51 -6.13
C ARG A 110 -2.47 4.40 -6.82
N THR A 111 -1.76 3.52 -7.50
CA THR A 111 -2.39 2.40 -8.20
C THR A 111 -2.90 1.33 -7.24
N LEU A 112 -2.14 1.03 -6.19
CA LEU A 112 -2.52 0.04 -5.18
C LEU A 112 -3.87 0.37 -4.53
N TYR A 113 -4.11 1.64 -4.23
CA TYR A 113 -5.34 2.11 -3.58
C TYR A 113 -6.43 2.52 -4.56
N ASN A 114 -6.34 2.16 -5.86
CA ASN A 114 -7.27 2.60 -6.90
C ASN A 114 -7.55 4.11 -6.85
N MET A 115 -6.55 4.90 -6.44
CA MET A 115 -6.69 6.35 -6.40
C MET A 115 -6.83 6.86 -7.83
N PRO A 116 -7.93 7.56 -8.16
CA PRO A 116 -8.02 8.22 -9.45
C PRO A 116 -6.81 9.13 -9.60
N SER A 117 -6.30 9.23 -10.82
CA SER A 117 -5.19 10.10 -11.17
C SER A 117 -5.58 11.57 -10.93
N ILE A 118 -5.70 11.93 -9.66
CA ILE A 118 -5.64 13.34 -9.32
C ILE A 118 -4.21 13.72 -9.61
N THR A 119 -4.07 14.39 -10.71
CA THR A 119 -2.94 15.19 -11.02
C THR A 119 -2.47 15.82 -9.69
N LEU A 120 -1.36 15.36 -9.14
CA LEU A 120 -0.47 16.29 -8.51
C LEU A 120 -0.09 17.21 -9.68
N GLN A 121 -1.05 18.07 -10.07
CA GLN A 121 -0.74 19.14 -10.97
C GLN A 121 0.33 19.93 -10.25
N SER A 122 1.46 19.55 -10.55
CA SER A 122 2.72 20.20 -10.91
C SER A 122 2.94 21.67 -10.58
N THR A 123 2.15 22.26 -9.75
CA THR A 123 2.52 23.53 -9.12
C THR A 123 3.33 23.34 -7.84
N ASN A 124 3.67 22.11 -7.48
CA ASN A 124 4.39 21.82 -6.26
C ASN A 124 5.72 21.12 -6.54
N LEU A 125 6.70 21.87 -6.97
CA LEU A 125 8.14 21.62 -6.78
C LEU A 125 8.48 21.22 -5.32
N ASP A 126 7.57 21.48 -4.37
CA ASP A 126 7.73 21.17 -2.95
C ASP A 126 7.52 19.70 -2.58
N ILE A 127 6.78 18.92 -3.36
CA ILE A 127 6.51 17.49 -3.03
C ILE A 127 7.79 16.67 -3.08
N GLU A 128 8.68 16.98 -3.99
CA GLU A 128 9.96 16.31 -4.17
C GLU A 128 10.87 16.48 -2.94
N LYS A 129 10.75 17.62 -2.27
CA LYS A 129 11.48 17.93 -1.04
C LYS A 129 10.80 17.44 0.24
N MET A 130 9.52 17.03 0.16
CA MET A 130 8.78 16.55 1.32
C MET A 130 9.28 15.16 1.76
N SER A 131 9.19 14.89 3.06
CA SER A 131 9.39 13.52 3.56
C SER A 131 8.27 12.60 3.06
N LEU A 132 8.55 11.30 2.96
CA LEU A 132 7.53 10.31 2.55
C LEU A 132 6.31 10.33 3.46
N LEU A 133 6.49 10.54 4.77
CA LEU A 133 5.39 10.66 5.72
C LEU A 133 4.43 11.80 5.34
N GLU A 134 4.98 12.98 5.05
CA GLU A 134 4.16 14.15 4.68
C GLU A 134 3.43 13.94 3.34
N ILE A 135 4.04 13.19 2.42
CA ILE A 135 3.39 12.81 1.16
C ILE A 135 2.22 11.86 1.43
N PHE A 136 2.39 10.85 2.29
CA PHE A 136 1.31 9.93 2.65
C PHE A 136 0.16 10.65 3.37
N ILE A 137 0.50 11.58 4.29
CA ILE A 137 -0.50 12.44 4.94
C ILE A 137 -1.24 13.27 3.88
N ARG A 138 -0.53 13.84 2.92
CA ARG A 138 -1.15 14.62 1.83
C ARG A 138 -2.11 13.77 1.00
N MET A 139 -1.72 12.55 0.64
CA MET A 139 -2.58 11.63 -0.09
C MET A 139 -3.89 11.34 0.67
N PHE A 140 -3.81 11.13 1.98
CA PHE A 140 -5.01 10.95 2.82
C PHE A 140 -5.88 12.21 2.87
N ILE A 141 -5.27 13.38 3.08
CA ILE A 141 -5.98 14.68 3.08
C ILE A 141 -6.76 14.86 1.77
N ASP A 142 -6.14 14.59 0.64
CA ASP A 142 -6.76 14.74 -0.68
C ASP A 142 -7.98 13.82 -0.85
N GLU A 143 -7.94 12.59 -0.31
CA GLU A 143 -9.10 11.69 -0.32
C GLU A 143 -10.23 12.19 0.59
N VAL A 144 -9.91 12.70 1.79
CA VAL A 144 -10.93 13.25 2.68
C VAL A 144 -11.53 14.54 2.13
N LEU A 145 -10.74 15.38 1.45
CA LEU A 145 -11.25 16.58 0.76
C LEU A 145 -12.27 16.25 -0.33
N LYS A 146 -12.15 15.12 -1.02
CA LYS A 146 -13.19 14.69 -1.98
C LYS A 146 -14.50 14.38 -1.26
N ILE A 147 -14.41 13.71 -0.11
CA ILE A 147 -15.59 13.38 0.70
C ILE A 147 -16.26 14.66 1.21
N THR A 148 -15.49 15.60 1.76
CA THR A 148 -16.05 16.85 2.28
C THR A 148 -16.69 17.70 1.20
N ARG A 149 -16.14 17.74 -0.02
CA ARG A 149 -16.76 18.43 -1.17
C ARG A 149 -18.09 17.80 -1.62
N SER A 150 -18.24 16.50 -1.45
CA SER A 150 -19.49 15.78 -1.75
C SER A 150 -20.50 15.83 -0.61
N GLY A 151 -20.11 16.39 0.53
CA GLY A 151 -20.88 16.37 1.79
C GLY A 151 -20.66 15.08 2.59
N LEU A 152 -20.62 15.22 3.92
CA LEU A 152 -20.53 14.07 4.82
C LEU A 152 -21.82 13.24 4.75
N LYS A 153 -21.66 11.93 4.75
CA LYS A 153 -22.80 11.01 4.77
C LYS A 153 -23.48 11.03 6.12
N SER A 154 -24.80 11.10 6.07
CA SER A 154 -25.67 11.05 7.21
C SER A 154 -26.54 9.79 7.21
N SER A 155 -27.04 9.40 8.36
CA SER A 155 -28.03 8.35 8.52
C SER A 155 -28.98 8.68 9.66
N TYR A 156 -30.12 8.01 9.68
CA TYR A 156 -30.97 8.05 10.86
C TYR A 156 -30.36 7.13 11.93
N GLU A 157 -30.24 7.69 13.14
CA GLU A 157 -29.82 6.98 14.34
C GLU A 157 -30.90 7.15 15.40
N THR A 158 -31.33 6.04 16.01
CA THR A 158 -32.31 6.08 17.10
C THR A 158 -31.61 6.54 18.36
N LEU A 159 -31.93 7.73 18.84
CA LEU A 159 -31.41 8.30 20.07
C LEU A 159 -32.40 8.07 21.22
N GLU A 160 -31.88 7.73 22.38
CA GLU A 160 -32.63 7.67 23.62
C GLU A 160 -32.08 8.66 24.62
N GLU A 161 -32.94 9.60 25.06
CA GLU A 161 -32.49 10.62 26.00
C GLU A 161 -33.59 10.96 27.01
N ASN A 162 -33.16 11.56 28.12
CA ASN A 162 -34.03 12.08 29.13
C ASN A 162 -34.15 13.61 28.98
N ALA A 163 -35.14 14.07 28.23
CA ALA A 163 -35.28 15.45 27.81
C ALA A 163 -36.46 16.17 28.53
N ALA A 164 -36.36 17.49 28.62
CA ALA A 164 -37.46 18.34 29.16
C ALA A 164 -38.59 18.53 28.13
N PHE A 165 -38.39 18.13 26.88
CA PHE A 165 -39.36 18.18 25.81
C PHE A 165 -39.76 16.78 25.35
N PHE A 166 -40.90 16.67 24.67
CA PHE A 166 -41.40 15.43 24.11
C PHE A 166 -41.12 15.38 22.60
N LYS A 167 -40.44 14.31 22.16
CA LYS A 167 -40.18 14.04 20.76
C LYS A 167 -40.12 12.53 20.53
N GLY A 168 -40.69 12.05 19.42
CA GLY A 168 -40.67 10.62 19.09
C GLY A 168 -41.58 9.78 19.98
N LYS A 169 -41.03 8.72 20.60
CA LYS A 169 -41.77 7.72 21.41
C LYS A 169 -41.37 7.82 22.87
N LEU A 170 -42.31 7.77 23.81
CA LEU A 170 -42.03 7.64 25.23
C LEU A 170 -41.63 6.19 25.56
N LYS A 171 -40.49 5.99 26.19
CA LYS A 171 -40.04 4.75 26.75
C LYS A 171 -40.58 4.57 28.15
N PHE A 172 -41.79 4.05 28.30
CA PHE A 172 -42.55 4.03 29.55
C PHE A 172 -41.76 3.39 30.73
N ALA A 173 -41.12 2.27 30.51
CA ALA A 173 -40.36 1.56 31.57
C ALA A 173 -39.23 2.45 32.11
N GLU A 174 -38.41 2.99 31.21
CA GLU A 174 -37.30 3.88 31.54
C GLU A 174 -37.76 5.21 32.11
N HIS A 175 -38.87 5.77 31.58
CA HIS A 175 -39.45 6.99 32.05
C HIS A 175 -39.93 6.87 33.50
N ILE A 176 -40.68 5.81 33.83
CA ILE A 176 -41.14 5.56 35.21
C ILE A 176 -39.92 5.37 36.14
N ARG A 177 -38.94 4.57 35.71
CA ARG A 177 -37.76 4.28 36.54
C ARG A 177 -36.90 5.51 36.81
N LYS A 178 -36.67 6.38 35.78
CA LYS A 178 -35.74 7.51 35.88
C LYS A 178 -36.41 8.82 36.30
N ASN A 179 -37.68 8.99 35.99
CA ASN A 179 -38.42 10.26 36.14
C ASN A 179 -39.53 10.19 37.21
N PHE A 180 -39.47 9.23 38.12
CA PHE A 180 -40.44 9.12 39.24
C PHE A 180 -40.48 10.39 40.07
N ILE A 181 -39.33 11.03 40.29
CA ILE A 181 -39.19 12.32 41.01
C ILE A 181 -39.20 13.48 40.05
N HIS A 182 -38.55 13.35 38.88
CA HIS A 182 -38.37 14.40 37.87
C HIS A 182 -39.47 14.36 36.81
N ARG A 183 -40.68 14.69 37.22
CA ARG A 183 -41.88 14.65 36.34
C ARG A 183 -41.85 15.66 35.18
N GLU A 184 -40.96 16.64 35.22
CA GLU A 184 -40.71 17.63 34.15
C GLU A 184 -39.91 17.07 32.98
N ARG A 185 -39.40 15.83 33.09
CA ARG A 185 -38.60 15.19 32.04
C ARG A 185 -39.31 14.00 31.44
N ASN A 186 -38.99 13.73 30.18
CA ASN A 186 -39.51 12.59 29.41
C ASN A 186 -38.35 11.71 28.92
N TYR A 187 -38.38 10.40 29.23
CA TYR A 187 -37.43 9.47 28.64
C TYR A 187 -37.96 9.03 27.29
N ILE A 188 -37.36 9.56 26.24
CA ILE A 188 -37.86 9.45 24.86
C ILE A 188 -36.89 8.74 23.95
N SER A 189 -37.41 8.16 22.88
CA SER A 189 -36.65 7.58 21.78
C SER A 189 -37.16 8.18 20.48
N TYR A 190 -36.24 8.71 19.68
CA TYR A 190 -36.55 9.30 18.37
C TYR A 190 -35.40 9.08 17.39
N ASP A 191 -35.72 9.08 16.09
CA ASP A 191 -34.74 9.00 15.04
C ASP A 191 -34.22 10.41 14.71
N ALA A 192 -32.91 10.58 14.87
CA ALA A 192 -32.19 11.80 14.50
C ALA A 192 -31.37 11.54 13.22
N PHE A 193 -31.47 12.47 12.27
CA PHE A 193 -30.62 12.46 11.08
C PHE A 193 -29.28 13.06 11.45
N THR A 194 -28.23 12.26 11.46
CA THR A 194 -26.92 12.66 11.98
C THR A 194 -25.79 12.28 11.04
N VAL A 195 -24.75 13.11 11.01
CA VAL A 195 -23.45 12.83 10.38
C VAL A 195 -22.53 11.96 11.25
N ASN A 196 -22.95 11.63 12.47
CA ASN A 196 -22.14 10.93 13.48
C ASN A 196 -22.00 9.42 13.21
N ARG A 197 -21.71 9.07 11.97
CA ARG A 197 -21.55 7.69 11.49
C ARG A 197 -20.17 7.13 11.80
N PRO A 198 -20.04 5.78 11.92
CA PRO A 198 -18.76 5.12 12.15
C PRO A 198 -17.66 5.55 11.16
N GLU A 199 -17.99 5.68 9.86
CA GLU A 199 -17.05 6.12 8.83
C GLU A 199 -16.48 7.51 9.14
N ASN A 200 -17.35 8.46 9.48
CA ASN A 200 -16.95 9.83 9.77
C ASN A 200 -16.14 9.91 11.07
N LYS A 201 -16.52 9.12 12.10
CA LYS A 201 -15.79 9.03 13.37
C LYS A 201 -14.34 8.54 13.16
N VAL A 202 -14.16 7.49 12.36
CA VAL A 202 -12.84 6.96 12.03
C VAL A 202 -11.99 8.00 11.27
N LEU A 203 -12.57 8.68 10.28
CA LEU A 203 -11.86 9.72 9.53
C LEU A 203 -11.47 10.91 10.42
N LYS A 204 -12.38 11.40 11.29
CA LYS A 204 -12.09 12.47 12.26
C LYS A 204 -10.94 12.08 13.18
N THR A 205 -10.97 10.85 13.70
CA THR A 205 -9.93 10.34 14.60
C THR A 205 -8.56 10.28 13.90
N ALA A 206 -8.53 9.80 12.65
CA ALA A 206 -7.30 9.79 11.85
C ALA A 206 -6.77 11.20 11.57
N LEU A 207 -7.64 12.15 11.23
CA LEU A 207 -7.27 13.56 11.01
C LEU A 207 -6.66 14.18 12.27
N GLN A 208 -7.26 13.97 13.45
CA GLN A 208 -6.72 14.46 14.72
C GLN A 208 -5.35 13.84 15.03
N PHE A 209 -5.21 12.54 14.85
CA PHE A 209 -3.94 11.86 15.01
C PHE A 209 -2.86 12.47 14.10
N LEU A 210 -3.16 12.66 12.82
CA LEU A 210 -2.21 13.21 11.84
C LEU A 210 -1.91 14.69 12.06
N TYR A 211 -2.85 15.47 12.59
CA TYR A 211 -2.61 16.87 12.98
C TYR A 211 -1.46 17.01 13.99
N LEU A 212 -1.35 16.06 14.91
CA LEU A 212 -0.28 16.03 15.92
C LEU A 212 1.07 15.55 15.33
N HIS A 213 1.04 14.73 14.27
CA HIS A 213 2.24 14.09 13.72
C HIS A 213 2.82 14.81 12.49
N THR A 214 2.00 15.56 11.74
CA THR A 214 2.48 16.32 10.58
C THR A 214 3.33 17.52 10.98
N ARG A 215 4.37 17.78 10.20
CA ARG A 215 5.25 18.96 10.34
C ARG A 215 5.02 19.98 9.23
N SER A 216 4.35 19.60 8.17
CA SER A 216 4.01 20.48 7.07
C SER A 216 2.93 21.49 7.50
N SER A 217 3.25 22.78 7.47
CA SER A 217 2.30 23.85 7.77
C SER A 217 1.06 23.79 6.87
N LYS A 218 1.26 23.45 5.59
CA LYS A 218 0.17 23.26 4.63
C LYS A 218 -0.75 22.11 5.04
N ASN A 219 -0.18 20.92 5.35
CA ASN A 219 -0.98 19.78 5.80
C ASN A 219 -1.74 20.09 7.10
N LYS A 220 -1.09 20.79 8.07
CA LYS A 220 -1.76 21.23 9.30
C LYS A 220 -2.95 22.14 9.04
N THR A 221 -2.79 23.14 8.17
CA THR A 221 -3.86 24.07 7.81
C THR A 221 -5.02 23.34 7.15
N ASP A 222 -4.73 22.47 6.19
CA ASP A 222 -5.76 21.70 5.49
C ASP A 222 -6.50 20.74 6.42
N ILE A 223 -5.79 20.03 7.31
CA ILE A 223 -6.42 19.17 8.33
C ILE A 223 -7.32 20.00 9.25
N LYS A 224 -6.87 21.17 9.72
CA LYS A 224 -7.68 22.06 10.57
C LYS A 224 -8.97 22.48 9.87
N ASN A 225 -8.89 22.87 8.59
CA ASN A 225 -10.05 23.25 7.80
C ASN A 225 -11.03 22.08 7.61
N ILE A 226 -10.50 20.86 7.36
CA ILE A 226 -11.35 19.67 7.24
C ILE A 226 -12.00 19.34 8.58
N LEU A 227 -11.29 19.41 9.71
CA LEU A 227 -11.83 19.12 11.03
C LEU A 227 -13.01 20.05 11.40
N ALA A 228 -13.05 21.28 10.90
CA ALA A 228 -14.20 22.17 11.06
C ALA A 228 -15.46 21.59 10.39
N VAL A 229 -15.34 20.90 9.24
CA VAL A 229 -16.48 20.23 8.59
C VAL A 229 -16.97 19.01 9.38
N PHE A 230 -16.09 18.44 10.22
CA PHE A 230 -16.42 17.30 11.09
C PHE A 230 -16.84 17.74 12.51
N GLU A 231 -17.24 18.99 12.73
CA GLU A 231 -17.56 19.50 14.08
C GLU A 231 -18.61 18.63 14.79
N ASP A 232 -19.70 18.30 14.10
CA ASP A 232 -20.81 17.49 14.62
C ASP A 232 -20.54 15.97 14.64
N VAL A 233 -19.31 15.54 14.35
CA VAL A 233 -18.91 14.13 14.37
C VAL A 233 -18.10 13.86 15.66
N ASP A 234 -18.44 12.82 16.40
CA ASP A 234 -17.65 12.40 17.55
C ASP A 234 -16.32 11.78 17.14
N VAL A 235 -15.35 11.80 18.03
CA VAL A 235 -14.12 11.02 17.90
C VAL A 235 -14.43 9.55 18.18
N SER A 236 -13.85 8.64 17.42
CA SER A 236 -13.99 7.21 17.67
C SER A 236 -13.27 6.81 18.97
N VAL A 237 -13.99 6.19 19.89
CA VAL A 237 -13.43 5.64 21.12
C VAL A 237 -12.64 4.36 20.83
N ASP A 238 -13.15 3.54 19.91
CA ASP A 238 -12.48 2.34 19.40
C ASP A 238 -12.69 2.24 17.88
N TYR A 239 -11.69 2.71 17.15
CA TYR A 239 -11.71 2.71 15.69
C TYR A 239 -11.83 1.31 15.07
N LYS A 240 -11.39 0.24 15.78
CA LYS A 240 -11.51 -1.14 15.27
C LYS A 240 -12.96 -1.59 15.28
N THR A 241 -13.64 -1.33 16.38
CA THR A 241 -15.08 -1.62 16.50
C THR A 241 -15.88 -0.78 15.50
N ASP A 242 -15.55 0.50 15.32
CA ASP A 242 -16.24 1.35 14.34
C ASP A 242 -15.98 0.89 12.91
N LEU A 243 -14.75 0.51 12.55
CA LEU A 243 -14.44 -0.08 11.24
C LEU A 243 -15.21 -1.38 10.98
N ALA A 244 -15.39 -2.22 12.00
CA ALA A 244 -16.15 -3.47 11.87
C ALA A 244 -17.66 -3.25 11.64
N LYS A 245 -18.21 -2.10 12.06
CA LYS A 245 -19.61 -1.71 11.82
C LYS A 245 -19.86 -1.18 10.41
N ILE A 246 -18.81 -0.83 9.66
CA ILE A 246 -18.95 -0.25 8.33
C ILE A 246 -19.35 -1.35 7.35
N VAL A 247 -20.57 -1.22 6.81
CA VAL A 247 -21.06 -2.10 5.74
C VAL A 247 -20.84 -1.39 4.40
N PRO A 248 -20.04 -1.99 3.48
CA PRO A 248 -19.83 -1.43 2.15
C PRO A 248 -21.16 -1.38 1.38
N ASP A 249 -21.62 -0.22 1.02
CA ASP A 249 -22.77 0.01 0.17
C ASP A 249 -22.41 0.94 -1.02
N ARG A 250 -23.36 1.16 -1.93
CA ARG A 250 -23.14 2.08 -3.07
C ARG A 250 -22.80 3.49 -2.58
N ASN A 251 -23.31 3.86 -1.44
CA ASN A 251 -23.13 5.18 -0.85
C ASN A 251 -21.78 5.32 -0.12
N THR A 252 -21.16 4.24 0.38
CA THR A 252 -19.85 4.24 1.05
C THR A 252 -18.68 4.04 0.08
N LYS A 253 -18.95 3.77 -1.20
CA LYS A 253 -17.89 3.54 -2.22
C LYS A 253 -16.87 4.70 -2.28
N GLY A 254 -17.32 5.95 -2.11
CA GLY A 254 -16.44 7.12 -2.10
C GLY A 254 -15.56 7.24 -0.83
N TYR A 255 -15.86 6.48 0.22
CA TYR A 255 -15.12 6.48 1.48
C TYR A 255 -14.02 5.41 1.55
N SER A 256 -14.08 4.39 0.69
CA SER A 256 -13.23 3.18 0.79
C SER A 256 -11.74 3.53 0.89
N THR A 257 -11.23 4.34 -0.02
CA THR A 257 -9.80 4.71 -0.05
C THR A 257 -9.39 5.51 1.19
N ALA A 258 -10.20 6.48 1.61
CA ALA A 258 -9.92 7.28 2.79
C ALA A 258 -9.95 6.43 4.08
N LEU A 259 -10.88 5.47 4.18
CA LEU A 259 -10.97 4.55 5.31
C LEU A 259 -9.80 3.56 5.36
N GLU A 260 -9.32 3.08 4.21
CA GLU A 260 -8.11 2.26 4.16
C GLU A 260 -6.89 3.03 4.66
N TRP A 261 -6.70 4.28 4.23
CA TRP A 261 -5.66 5.16 4.76
C TRP A 261 -5.83 5.43 6.25
N ALA A 262 -7.03 5.76 6.70
CA ALA A 262 -7.31 5.98 8.12
C ALA A 262 -6.97 4.73 8.95
N LYS A 263 -7.34 3.54 8.47
CA LYS A 263 -6.97 2.27 9.09
C LYS A 263 -5.45 2.10 9.19
N VAL A 264 -4.72 2.39 8.12
CA VAL A 264 -3.26 2.30 8.10
C VAL A 264 -2.64 3.26 9.13
N PHE A 265 -3.07 4.51 9.17
CA PHE A 265 -2.53 5.49 10.13
C PHE A 265 -2.90 5.18 11.59
N LEU A 266 -4.14 4.82 11.88
CA LEU A 266 -4.61 4.56 13.23
C LEU A 266 -4.09 3.23 13.79
N SER A 267 -3.86 2.25 12.93
CA SER A 267 -3.28 0.99 13.41
C SER A 267 -1.80 1.11 13.78
N GLY A 268 -1.14 2.23 13.43
CA GLY A 268 0.32 2.36 13.55
C GLY A 268 1.04 1.30 12.73
N LYS A 269 0.32 0.72 11.76
CA LYS A 269 0.61 -0.57 11.19
C LYS A 269 0.63 -0.40 9.68
N SER A 270 1.72 -0.79 9.07
CA SER A 270 1.77 -1.14 7.66
C SER A 270 0.67 -2.17 7.34
N PHE A 271 0.65 -2.72 6.13
CA PHE A 271 -0.18 -3.90 5.81
C PHE A 271 -0.06 -5.05 6.84
N THR A 272 0.83 -4.93 7.79
CA THR A 272 1.13 -5.84 8.89
C THR A 272 0.93 -5.16 10.23
N SER A 273 0.24 -5.86 11.10
CA SER A 273 -0.18 -5.38 12.42
C SER A 273 0.95 -5.37 13.45
N PHE A 274 1.63 -4.25 13.64
CA PHE A 274 2.71 -4.16 14.63
C PHE A 274 2.44 -3.09 15.70
N SER A 275 2.52 -3.46 16.95
CA SER A 275 2.47 -2.55 18.08
C SER A 275 3.72 -2.73 18.94
N GLY A 276 4.47 -1.66 19.12
CA GLY A 276 5.60 -1.60 20.05
C GLY A 276 5.70 -0.21 20.65
N SER A 277 6.13 -0.12 21.91
CA SER A 277 6.29 1.15 22.64
C SER A 277 7.37 2.08 22.04
N GLU A 278 8.24 1.54 21.18
CA GLU A 278 9.42 2.25 20.67
C GLU A 278 9.18 2.91 19.29
N THR A 279 8.04 2.64 18.65
CA THR A 279 7.70 3.17 17.33
C THR A 279 6.46 4.01 17.41
N ALA A 280 6.53 5.25 16.93
CA ALA A 280 5.38 6.16 16.89
C ALA A 280 4.48 5.88 15.67
N LEU A 281 5.08 5.58 14.51
CA LEU A 281 4.34 5.31 13.27
C LEU A 281 5.23 4.52 12.29
N ALA A 282 4.73 3.44 11.71
CA ALA A 282 5.39 2.71 10.64
C ALA A 282 4.44 2.48 9.46
N LEU A 283 4.84 2.92 8.26
CA LEU A 283 4.11 2.78 7.01
C LEU A 283 5.04 2.10 6.01
N LEU A 284 4.92 0.78 5.87
CA LEU A 284 5.80 -0.03 5.05
C LEU A 284 4.99 -0.85 4.05
N PHE A 285 5.46 -0.90 2.81
CA PHE A 285 4.78 -1.51 1.68
C PHE A 285 5.70 -2.52 0.99
N PRO A 286 5.24 -3.75 0.73
CA PRO A 286 6.02 -4.74 -0.01
C PRO A 286 6.14 -4.34 -1.48
N MET A 287 7.37 -4.23 -1.98
CA MET A 287 7.63 -3.73 -3.34
C MET A 287 7.17 -4.68 -4.43
N ASP A 288 7.27 -5.98 -4.22
CA ASP A 288 6.73 -6.99 -5.12
C ASP A 288 5.23 -6.77 -5.38
N LYS A 289 4.47 -6.54 -4.30
CA LYS A 289 3.02 -6.27 -4.43
C LYS A 289 2.72 -4.91 -5.07
N LEU A 290 3.52 -3.88 -4.76
CA LEU A 290 3.37 -2.57 -5.40
C LEU A 290 3.63 -2.66 -6.91
N PHE A 291 4.70 -3.34 -7.30
CA PHE A 291 5.07 -3.52 -8.70
C PHE A 291 4.02 -4.33 -9.46
N GLU A 292 3.58 -5.45 -8.90
CA GLU A 292 2.51 -6.28 -9.46
C GLU A 292 1.23 -5.47 -9.72
N CYS A 293 0.71 -4.78 -8.69
CA CYS A 293 -0.52 -4.00 -8.81
C CYS A 293 -0.38 -2.84 -9.81
N TYR A 294 0.80 -2.21 -9.85
CA TYR A 294 1.09 -1.13 -10.77
C TYR A 294 1.03 -1.59 -12.23
N ILE A 295 1.79 -2.64 -12.56
CA ILE A 295 1.83 -3.20 -13.92
C ILE A 295 0.46 -3.74 -14.31
N ALA A 296 -0.21 -4.47 -13.43
CA ALA A 296 -1.56 -4.98 -13.69
C ALA A 296 -2.57 -3.87 -14.00
N SER A 297 -2.48 -2.72 -13.32
CA SER A 297 -3.33 -1.56 -13.59
C SER A 297 -3.04 -0.94 -14.96
N LEU A 298 -1.77 -0.82 -15.35
CA LEU A 298 -1.38 -0.32 -16.66
C LEU A 298 -1.91 -1.24 -17.77
N VAL A 299 -1.66 -2.55 -17.65
CA VAL A 299 -2.17 -3.55 -18.61
C VAL A 299 -3.70 -3.48 -18.74
N LYS A 300 -4.43 -3.39 -17.62
CA LYS A 300 -5.91 -3.25 -17.65
C LYS A 300 -6.36 -2.00 -18.38
N LYS A 301 -5.68 -0.87 -18.19
CA LYS A 301 -6.03 0.39 -18.86
C LYS A 301 -5.79 0.33 -20.36
N GLU A 302 -4.64 -0.19 -20.77
CA GLU A 302 -4.27 -0.27 -22.19
C GLU A 302 -5.13 -1.29 -22.93
N MET A 303 -5.53 -2.39 -22.28
CA MET A 303 -6.37 -3.42 -22.88
C MET A 303 -7.89 -3.15 -22.76
N ALA A 304 -8.30 -2.04 -22.13
CA ALA A 304 -9.72 -1.75 -21.86
C ALA A 304 -10.60 -1.63 -23.12
N ALA A 305 -10.02 -1.19 -24.25
CA ALA A 305 -10.70 -1.06 -25.53
C ALA A 305 -10.49 -2.27 -26.47
N SER A 306 -9.81 -3.32 -26.00
CA SER A 306 -9.49 -4.50 -26.79
C SER A 306 -10.55 -5.61 -26.64
N ASN A 307 -10.49 -6.62 -27.52
CA ASN A 307 -11.31 -7.83 -27.42
C ASN A 307 -10.80 -8.83 -26.37
N TYR A 308 -9.91 -8.42 -25.49
CA TYR A 308 -9.29 -9.27 -24.48
C TYR A 308 -9.74 -8.92 -23.06
N LYS A 309 -9.96 -9.95 -22.27
CA LYS A 309 -10.24 -9.83 -20.84
C LYS A 309 -8.94 -9.91 -20.07
N VAL A 310 -8.70 -8.95 -19.19
CA VAL A 310 -7.55 -8.96 -18.25
C VAL A 310 -8.03 -9.39 -16.87
N SER A 311 -7.52 -10.51 -16.39
CA SER A 311 -7.75 -11.03 -15.03
C SER A 311 -6.46 -10.93 -14.23
N THR A 312 -6.56 -10.42 -12.99
CA THR A 312 -5.42 -10.33 -12.08
C THR A 312 -5.56 -11.35 -10.97
N GLN A 313 -4.44 -11.94 -10.53
CA GLN A 313 -4.42 -12.93 -9.45
C GLN A 313 -5.42 -14.07 -9.72
N HIS A 314 -5.46 -14.55 -10.97
CA HIS A 314 -6.42 -15.57 -11.37
C HIS A 314 -6.19 -16.88 -10.63
N THR A 315 -7.24 -17.50 -10.10
CA THR A 315 -7.17 -18.66 -9.20
C THR A 315 -7.94 -19.89 -9.71
N GLY A 316 -8.16 -19.98 -11.03
CA GLY A 316 -8.98 -21.03 -11.62
C GLY A 316 -8.33 -22.43 -11.70
N TYR A 317 -6.99 -22.49 -11.60
CA TYR A 317 -6.25 -23.73 -11.82
C TYR A 317 -5.46 -24.20 -10.60
N TYR A 318 -5.22 -25.51 -10.56
CA TYR A 318 -4.43 -26.20 -9.54
C TYR A 318 -3.31 -27.01 -10.19
N LEU A 319 -2.20 -27.19 -9.48
CA LEU A 319 -1.08 -27.96 -9.98
C LEU A 319 -1.48 -29.46 -10.10
N PHE A 320 -2.16 -29.97 -9.08
CA PHE A 320 -2.68 -31.34 -9.05
C PHE A 320 -4.17 -31.34 -8.88
N ASP A 321 -4.85 -32.22 -9.61
CA ASP A 321 -6.31 -32.36 -9.59
C ASP A 321 -6.71 -33.56 -8.72
N GLU A 322 -5.88 -34.61 -8.62
CA GLU A 322 -6.10 -35.79 -7.79
C GLU A 322 -5.05 -35.91 -6.68
N PRO A 323 -5.36 -36.48 -5.49
CA PRO A 323 -6.67 -37.01 -5.06
C PRO A 323 -7.72 -35.92 -4.73
N LYS A 324 -7.27 -34.66 -4.65
CA LYS A 324 -8.08 -33.45 -4.55
C LYS A 324 -7.32 -32.28 -5.13
N LYS A 325 -8.01 -31.25 -5.57
CA LYS A 325 -7.40 -30.03 -6.10
C LYS A 325 -6.49 -29.38 -5.07
N THR A 326 -5.16 -29.43 -5.31
CA THR A 326 -4.12 -28.93 -4.39
C THR A 326 -3.11 -28.07 -5.13
N PHE A 327 -2.40 -27.22 -4.38
CA PHE A 327 -1.40 -26.27 -4.90
C PHE A 327 -2.00 -25.35 -5.97
N ARG A 328 -2.83 -24.41 -5.50
CA ARG A 328 -3.49 -23.43 -6.37
C ARG A 328 -2.45 -22.59 -7.12
N ILE A 329 -2.62 -22.47 -8.42
CA ILE A 329 -1.78 -21.66 -9.31
C ILE A 329 -2.36 -20.26 -9.38
N ARG A 330 -1.48 -19.25 -9.31
CA ARG A 330 -1.90 -17.86 -9.21
C ARG A 330 -0.96 -16.91 -9.95
N PRO A 331 -1.05 -16.84 -11.29
CA PRO A 331 -0.30 -15.84 -12.06
C PRO A 331 -0.81 -14.43 -11.78
N ASP A 332 0.08 -13.45 -11.89
CA ASP A 332 -0.23 -12.05 -11.60
C ASP A 332 -1.25 -11.48 -12.59
N ILE A 333 -1.05 -11.71 -13.88
CA ILE A 333 -1.91 -11.18 -14.95
C ILE A 333 -2.16 -12.27 -15.98
N VAL A 334 -3.42 -12.50 -16.31
CA VAL A 334 -3.87 -13.38 -17.38
C VAL A 334 -4.69 -12.56 -18.36
N ILE A 335 -4.31 -12.60 -19.63
CA ILE A 335 -5.03 -11.95 -20.72
C ILE A 335 -5.58 -13.05 -21.62
N SER A 336 -6.89 -13.09 -21.82
CA SER A 336 -7.55 -14.09 -22.64
C SER A 336 -8.59 -13.45 -23.57
N ASN A 337 -8.82 -14.04 -24.75
CA ASN A 337 -9.84 -13.57 -25.66
C ASN A 337 -11.22 -13.66 -25.02
N PHE A 338 -12.07 -12.63 -25.21
CA PHE A 338 -13.41 -12.56 -24.64
C PHE A 338 -14.35 -13.67 -25.14
N ARG A 339 -14.14 -14.17 -26.37
CA ARG A 339 -15.10 -15.06 -27.06
C ARG A 339 -14.93 -16.54 -26.73
N ASP A 340 -13.71 -17.01 -26.62
CA ASP A 340 -13.41 -18.44 -26.59
C ASP A 340 -12.29 -18.86 -25.62
N ASN A 341 -11.62 -17.91 -24.95
CA ASN A 341 -10.44 -18.13 -24.12
C ASN A 341 -9.27 -18.85 -24.83
N THR A 342 -9.28 -18.93 -26.18
CA THR A 342 -8.29 -19.69 -26.95
C THR A 342 -6.92 -19.01 -26.95
N ASP A 343 -6.91 -17.68 -26.97
CA ASP A 343 -5.69 -16.87 -27.00
C ASP A 343 -5.35 -16.37 -25.61
N THR A 344 -4.68 -17.20 -24.83
CA THR A 344 -4.29 -16.87 -23.48
C THR A 344 -2.82 -16.47 -23.42
N PHE A 345 -2.53 -15.35 -22.76
CA PHE A 345 -1.19 -14.84 -22.46
C PHE A 345 -1.08 -14.64 -20.96
N VAL A 346 0.06 -15.03 -20.38
CA VAL A 346 0.32 -14.91 -18.95
C VAL A 346 1.50 -13.99 -18.72
N PHE A 347 1.32 -13.03 -17.82
CA PHE A 347 2.41 -12.16 -17.36
C PHE A 347 2.59 -12.34 -15.87
N ASP A 348 3.83 -12.41 -15.45
CA ASP A 348 4.22 -12.53 -14.06
C ASP A 348 5.30 -11.49 -13.75
N THR A 349 5.14 -10.76 -12.68
CA THR A 349 5.99 -9.63 -12.31
C THR A 349 6.97 -10.03 -11.23
N LYS A 350 8.23 -9.63 -11.38
CA LYS A 350 9.27 -9.94 -10.40
C LYS A 350 10.04 -8.68 -10.02
N TRP A 351 9.99 -8.29 -8.74
CA TRP A 351 10.76 -7.18 -8.21
C TRP A 351 12.20 -7.60 -7.91
N LYS A 352 12.96 -7.90 -8.97
CA LYS A 352 14.37 -8.30 -8.88
C LYS A 352 15.19 -7.52 -9.90
N ILE A 353 16.42 -7.17 -9.55
CA ILE A 353 17.39 -6.60 -10.48
C ILE A 353 18.11 -7.74 -11.16
N LEU A 354 18.00 -7.80 -12.48
CA LEU A 354 18.75 -8.75 -13.30
C LEU A 354 20.12 -8.18 -13.62
N ASP A 355 21.11 -9.08 -13.81
CA ASP A 355 22.49 -8.72 -14.05
C ASP A 355 23.03 -9.54 -15.22
N LYS A 356 23.37 -8.87 -16.32
CA LYS A 356 23.90 -9.49 -17.54
C LYS A 356 25.23 -10.22 -17.30
N GLY A 357 26.02 -9.81 -16.31
CA GLY A 357 27.27 -10.45 -15.95
C GLY A 357 27.12 -11.78 -15.23
N LYS A 358 25.90 -12.17 -14.85
CA LYS A 358 25.62 -13.42 -14.16
C LYS A 358 25.00 -14.48 -15.06
N ASN A 359 25.21 -15.74 -14.68
CA ASN A 359 24.61 -16.85 -15.39
C ASN A 359 23.08 -16.72 -15.42
N ASN A 360 22.48 -16.87 -16.61
CA ASN A 360 21.05 -16.70 -16.85
C ASN A 360 20.49 -15.37 -16.32
N TYR A 361 21.27 -14.30 -16.38
CA TYR A 361 20.89 -12.97 -15.85
C TYR A 361 20.52 -12.97 -14.36
N ASN A 362 20.88 -14.01 -13.61
CA ASN A 362 20.44 -14.25 -12.23
C ASN A 362 18.93 -14.51 -12.08
N ILE A 363 18.27 -14.98 -13.14
CA ILE A 363 16.88 -15.46 -13.07
C ILE A 363 16.86 -16.75 -12.26
N SER A 364 15.95 -16.84 -11.29
CA SER A 364 15.90 -18.03 -10.44
C SER A 364 15.26 -19.22 -11.17
N GLN A 365 15.79 -20.42 -10.93
CA GLN A 365 15.24 -21.65 -11.49
C GLN A 365 13.77 -21.86 -11.08
N GLY A 366 13.42 -21.46 -9.85
CA GLY A 366 12.04 -21.51 -9.36
C GLY A 366 11.08 -20.61 -10.16
N ASP A 367 11.53 -19.42 -10.58
CA ASP A 367 10.71 -18.54 -11.43
C ASP A 367 10.46 -19.22 -12.80
N MET A 368 11.48 -19.90 -13.37
CA MET A 368 11.32 -20.59 -14.66
C MET A 368 10.41 -21.82 -14.56
N TYR A 369 10.48 -22.60 -13.47
CA TYR A 369 9.53 -23.70 -13.24
C TYR A 369 8.10 -23.19 -13.10
N GLN A 370 7.90 -22.07 -12.42
CA GLN A 370 6.60 -21.42 -12.31
C GLN A 370 6.05 -21.04 -13.69
N MET A 371 6.87 -20.45 -14.55
CA MET A 371 6.47 -20.06 -15.91
C MET A 371 6.12 -21.28 -16.79
N TYR A 372 6.89 -22.35 -16.69
CA TYR A 372 6.58 -23.60 -17.38
C TYR A 372 5.21 -24.14 -16.98
N VAL A 373 4.92 -24.19 -15.68
CA VAL A 373 3.62 -24.63 -15.14
C VAL A 373 2.49 -23.72 -15.62
N TYR A 374 2.69 -22.40 -15.63
CA TYR A 374 1.70 -21.47 -16.10
C TYR A 374 1.35 -21.70 -17.57
N GLN A 375 2.35 -21.86 -18.44
CA GLN A 375 2.08 -22.10 -19.85
C GLN A 375 1.30 -23.40 -20.06
N LYS A 376 1.67 -24.48 -19.40
CA LYS A 376 0.98 -25.78 -19.54
C LYS A 376 -0.45 -25.74 -18.99
N LYS A 377 -0.68 -25.21 -17.79
CA LYS A 377 -2.00 -25.21 -17.13
C LYS A 377 -2.98 -24.22 -17.74
N TYR A 378 -2.53 -23.09 -18.27
CA TYR A 378 -3.35 -22.10 -18.95
C TYR A 378 -3.42 -22.33 -20.47
N THR A 379 -2.68 -23.30 -21.01
CA THR A 379 -2.52 -23.51 -22.45
C THR A 379 -2.14 -22.18 -23.14
N ALA A 380 -1.26 -21.42 -22.47
CA ALA A 380 -0.93 -20.08 -22.89
C ALA A 380 -0.06 -20.07 -24.15
N LYS A 381 -0.32 -19.17 -25.10
CA LYS A 381 0.53 -18.97 -26.29
C LYS A 381 1.94 -18.57 -25.89
N SER A 382 2.08 -17.73 -24.88
CA SER A 382 3.35 -17.38 -24.29
C SER A 382 3.20 -16.95 -22.83
N VAL A 383 4.29 -17.03 -22.09
CA VAL A 383 4.40 -16.49 -20.74
C VAL A 383 5.51 -15.45 -20.74
N THR A 384 5.28 -14.33 -20.08
CA THR A 384 6.24 -13.23 -20.02
C THR A 384 6.55 -12.87 -18.58
N LEU A 385 7.84 -12.95 -18.23
CA LEU A 385 8.38 -12.40 -16.97
C LEU A 385 8.68 -10.91 -17.16
N LEU A 386 8.16 -10.09 -16.26
CA LEU A 386 8.34 -8.65 -16.26
C LEU A 386 9.22 -8.22 -15.09
N TYR A 387 10.35 -7.59 -15.41
CA TYR A 387 11.32 -7.07 -14.44
C TYR A 387 11.45 -5.55 -14.56
N PRO A 388 11.79 -4.82 -13.47
CA PRO A 388 12.20 -3.44 -13.59
C PRO A 388 13.52 -3.35 -14.37
N LEU A 389 13.65 -2.36 -15.24
CA LEU A 389 14.87 -2.07 -15.96
C LEU A 389 15.97 -1.67 -14.97
N SER A 390 17.19 -2.12 -15.20
CA SER A 390 18.39 -1.82 -14.39
C SER A 390 19.54 -1.39 -15.28
N ASP A 391 20.55 -0.74 -14.70
CA ASP A 391 21.72 -0.23 -15.42
C ASP A 391 22.55 -1.33 -16.11
N SER A 392 22.43 -2.58 -15.65
CA SER A 392 23.17 -3.72 -16.18
C SER A 392 22.52 -4.39 -17.39
N VAL A 393 21.31 -3.96 -17.79
CA VAL A 393 20.55 -4.58 -18.89
C VAL A 393 19.98 -3.50 -19.80
N SER A 394 20.08 -3.71 -21.11
CA SER A 394 19.45 -2.81 -22.10
C SER A 394 17.96 -3.07 -22.22
N ASN A 395 17.17 -1.99 -22.43
CA ASN A 395 15.74 -2.12 -22.67
C ASN A 395 15.39 -2.88 -23.96
N ASP A 396 16.29 -2.86 -24.94
CA ASP A 396 16.14 -3.56 -26.22
C ASP A 396 16.59 -5.02 -26.17
N GLU A 397 17.03 -5.51 -25.00
CA GLU A 397 17.51 -6.88 -24.87
C GLU A 397 16.34 -7.87 -24.97
N GLN A 398 16.41 -8.73 -25.98
CA GLN A 398 15.41 -9.76 -26.21
C GLN A 398 15.88 -11.07 -25.60
N ILE A 399 15.27 -11.45 -24.47
CA ILE A 399 15.56 -12.71 -23.80
C ILE A 399 14.35 -13.61 -23.96
N GLN A 400 14.55 -14.74 -24.62
CA GLN A 400 13.52 -15.75 -24.83
C GLN A 400 14.10 -17.15 -24.57
N TYR A 401 13.39 -17.93 -23.78
CA TYR A 401 13.66 -19.34 -23.56
C TYR A 401 12.58 -20.18 -24.21
N LYS A 402 12.99 -21.24 -24.92
CA LYS A 402 12.06 -22.14 -25.59
C LYS A 402 12.45 -23.59 -25.30
N THR A 403 11.46 -24.42 -24.96
CA THR A 403 11.64 -25.87 -24.82
C THR A 403 11.34 -26.60 -26.13
N GLU A 404 11.74 -27.85 -26.24
CA GLU A 404 11.39 -28.74 -27.36
C GLU A 404 9.87 -28.89 -27.53
N GLU A 405 9.13 -28.84 -26.43
CA GLU A 405 7.65 -28.87 -26.39
C GLU A 405 6.97 -27.55 -26.73
N ASN A 406 7.70 -26.59 -27.30
CA ASN A 406 7.20 -25.24 -27.63
C ASN A 406 6.69 -24.42 -26.44
N VAL A 407 7.19 -24.67 -25.23
CA VAL A 407 6.99 -23.75 -24.12
C VAL A 407 7.84 -22.51 -24.34
N VAL A 408 7.22 -21.35 -24.44
CA VAL A 408 7.90 -20.07 -24.70
C VAL A 408 7.80 -19.15 -23.51
N VAL A 409 8.96 -18.80 -22.93
CA VAL A 409 9.07 -17.84 -21.85
C VAL A 409 9.85 -16.62 -22.33
N ASN A 410 9.19 -15.47 -22.36
CA ASN A 410 9.80 -14.19 -22.67
C ASN A 410 10.22 -13.49 -21.37
N VAL A 411 11.34 -12.77 -21.43
CA VAL A 411 11.76 -11.87 -20.33
C VAL A 411 11.79 -10.45 -20.90
N LYS A 412 11.08 -9.53 -20.24
CA LYS A 412 10.95 -8.14 -20.65
C LYS A 412 11.25 -7.21 -19.50
N PHE A 413 11.80 -6.05 -19.83
CA PHE A 413 12.18 -5.02 -18.89
C PHE A 413 11.27 -3.81 -19.01
N ILE A 414 11.00 -3.14 -17.88
CA ILE A 414 10.13 -1.97 -17.82
C ILE A 414 10.91 -0.83 -17.19
N ASP A 415 11.18 0.22 -17.96
CA ASP A 415 11.59 1.51 -17.41
C ASP A 415 10.41 2.12 -16.66
N LEU A 416 10.52 2.21 -15.35
CA LEU A 416 9.43 2.67 -14.48
C LEU A 416 9.12 4.15 -14.61
N LEU A 417 10.03 4.95 -15.14
CA LEU A 417 9.78 6.36 -15.47
C LEU A 417 8.86 6.49 -16.70
N LYS A 418 8.91 5.52 -17.61
CA LYS A 418 8.12 5.45 -18.86
C LYS A 418 7.19 4.23 -18.86
N ALA A 419 6.82 3.72 -17.69
CA ALA A 419 6.14 2.42 -17.55
C ALA A 419 4.89 2.24 -18.43
N LYS A 420 4.12 3.30 -18.68
CA LYS A 420 2.96 3.24 -19.58
C LYS A 420 3.37 2.92 -21.01
N ASP A 421 4.36 3.62 -21.54
CA ASP A 421 4.83 3.45 -22.93
C ASP A 421 5.50 2.08 -23.10
N GLU A 422 6.25 1.65 -22.08
CA GLU A 422 6.88 0.33 -22.05
C GLU A 422 5.87 -0.82 -22.02
N VAL A 423 4.85 -0.72 -21.19
CA VAL A 423 3.76 -1.71 -21.18
C VAL A 423 3.07 -1.76 -22.53
N ASN A 424 2.79 -0.62 -23.16
CA ASN A 424 2.22 -0.56 -24.51
C ASN A 424 3.11 -1.23 -25.55
N ARG A 425 4.43 -0.96 -25.51
CA ARG A 425 5.39 -1.59 -26.41
C ARG A 425 5.38 -3.12 -26.22
N ILE A 426 5.47 -3.59 -24.99
CA ILE A 426 5.47 -5.03 -24.67
C ILE A 426 4.16 -5.69 -25.15
N LEU A 427 3.02 -5.07 -24.93
CA LEU A 427 1.74 -5.60 -25.38
C LEU A 427 1.69 -5.70 -26.91
N ARG A 428 2.12 -4.68 -27.65
CA ARG A 428 2.21 -4.73 -29.11
C ARG A 428 3.11 -5.87 -29.61
N GLU A 429 4.28 -6.04 -29.01
CA GLU A 429 5.19 -7.13 -29.35
C GLU A 429 4.58 -8.52 -29.08
N VAL A 430 3.87 -8.69 -27.98
CA VAL A 430 3.28 -9.98 -27.58
C VAL A 430 2.05 -10.31 -28.43
N PHE A 431 1.25 -9.31 -28.80
CA PHE A 431 0.03 -9.50 -29.61
C PHE A 431 0.25 -9.37 -31.13
N GLY A 432 1.45 -8.93 -31.55
CA GLY A 432 1.79 -8.77 -32.96
C GLY A 432 1.04 -7.63 -33.66
N VAL A 433 0.74 -6.54 -32.95
CA VAL A 433 0.00 -5.36 -33.43
C VAL A 433 0.88 -4.11 -33.43
#